data_e26458d034399dad08ca8056dfd290a3
#
_entry.id   e26458d034399dad08ca8056dfd290a3
#
_cell.length_a   1.000
_cell.length_b   1.000
_cell.length_c   1.000
_cell.angle_alpha   90.00
_cell.angle_beta   90.00
_cell.angle_gamma   90.00
#
_symmetry.space_group_name_H-M   'P 1'
#
loop_
_entity.id
_entity.type
_entity.pdbx_description
1 polymer ?
#
loop_
_entity_poly.entity_id
_entity_poly.type
_entity_poly.pdbx_seq_one_letter_code
_entity_poly.pdbx_strand_id
1 'polypeptide(L)'
;ESIAKLFIAGIIPGIMIALIFMGYVIIWSLLNKNKMPLTEENYSFLNKLSKSKQLIPVILLILGVIGSIYTGIATATEAASLGVVGALILSYFQKSLNLKTFKESLLGATKTSCMIAFILAGATFLSLAMGFTGLPRNLAIWIQNMELSPYVLIFVLMIFYIILGMFLDGISAVVLTMAIIEPMIRQAGFDMIWFGIFLVIVVEMAQITPPVGFNLFVLQGMANKDMGYICLLYTSDAADEVVR
;
A
#
# COMPACT_ATOMS: atom_id res chain seq x y z
N GLU A 1 -15.29 8.47 7.22
CA GLU A 1 -15.57 7.09 7.66
C GLU A 1 -14.64 6.66 8.80
N SER A 2 -15.01 5.58 9.52
CA SER A 2 -14.22 5.10 10.66
C SER A 2 -12.97 4.34 10.21
N ILE A 3 -11.81 4.74 10.73
CA ILE A 3 -10.52 4.07 10.48
C ILE A 3 -10.59 2.60 10.90
N ALA A 4 -11.17 2.31 12.08
CA ALA A 4 -11.31 0.93 12.56
C ALA A 4 -12.17 0.07 11.61
N LYS A 5 -13.29 0.60 11.09
CA LYS A 5 -14.13 -0.11 10.13
C LYS A 5 -13.38 -0.41 8.83
N LEU A 6 -12.56 0.52 8.36
CA LEU A 6 -11.76 0.34 7.16
C LEU A 6 -10.71 -0.78 7.35
N PHE A 7 -10.02 -0.81 8.49
CA PHE A 7 -9.08 -1.89 8.82
C PHE A 7 -9.77 -3.26 8.88
N ILE A 8 -10.95 -3.35 9.52
CA ILE A 8 -11.71 -4.60 9.60
C ILE A 8 -12.14 -5.06 8.20
N ALA A 9 -12.66 -4.16 7.38
CA ALA A 9 -13.09 -4.48 6.01
C ALA A 9 -11.92 -4.96 5.13
N GLY A 10 -10.69 -4.47 5.39
CA GLY A 10 -9.47 -4.86 4.67
C GLY A 10 -8.94 -6.26 4.99
N ILE A 11 -9.36 -6.91 6.08
CA ILE A 11 -8.79 -8.21 6.51
C ILE A 11 -9.03 -9.29 5.45
N ILE A 12 -10.27 -9.49 5.02
CA ILE A 12 -10.61 -10.55 4.07
C ILE A 12 -9.96 -10.32 2.71
N PRO A 13 -10.07 -9.12 2.08
CA PRO A 13 -9.35 -8.82 0.84
C PRO A 13 -7.84 -8.96 0.98
N GLY A 14 -7.25 -8.54 2.09
CA GLY A 14 -5.82 -8.65 2.35
C GLY A 14 -5.35 -10.11 2.41
N ILE A 15 -6.07 -10.97 3.13
CA ILE A 15 -5.78 -12.42 3.17
C ILE A 15 -5.92 -13.03 1.77
N MET A 16 -6.97 -12.66 1.04
CA MET A 16 -7.19 -13.16 -0.33
C MET A 16 -6.03 -12.80 -1.25
N ILE A 17 -5.56 -11.56 -1.24
CA ILE A 17 -4.42 -11.10 -2.04
C ILE A 17 -3.15 -11.86 -1.64
N ALA A 18 -2.88 -12.00 -0.34
CA ALA A 18 -1.73 -12.75 0.14
C ALA A 18 -1.75 -14.22 -0.33
N LEU A 19 -2.91 -14.87 -0.28
CA LEU A 19 -3.07 -16.24 -0.78
C LEU A 19 -2.89 -16.34 -2.31
N ILE A 20 -3.38 -15.36 -3.07
CA ILE A 20 -3.20 -15.31 -4.54
C ILE A 20 -1.72 -15.17 -4.87
N PHE A 21 -0.99 -14.24 -4.21
CA PHE A 21 0.45 -14.08 -4.44
C PHE A 21 1.25 -15.32 -4.04
N MET A 22 0.96 -15.92 -2.89
CA MET A 22 1.60 -17.19 -2.49
C MET A 22 1.32 -18.30 -3.50
N GLY A 23 0.07 -18.44 -3.93
CA GLY A 23 -0.34 -19.42 -4.93
C GLY A 23 0.40 -19.22 -6.27
N TYR A 24 0.48 -17.97 -6.73
CA TYR A 24 1.23 -17.63 -7.93
C TYR A 24 2.70 -18.01 -7.82
N VAL A 25 3.38 -17.64 -6.73
CA VAL A 25 4.80 -17.97 -6.52
C VAL A 25 5.02 -19.48 -6.48
N ILE A 26 4.14 -20.23 -5.81
CA ILE A 26 4.22 -21.69 -5.73
C ILE A 26 4.06 -22.29 -7.13
N ILE A 27 3.01 -21.92 -7.87
CA ILE A 27 2.75 -22.45 -9.22
C ILE A 27 3.90 -22.10 -10.16
N TRP A 28 4.35 -20.83 -10.14
CA TRP A 28 5.45 -20.37 -10.97
C TRP A 28 6.74 -21.14 -10.68
N SER A 29 7.08 -21.36 -9.41
CA SER A 29 8.27 -22.09 -9.00
C SER A 29 8.23 -23.56 -9.40
N LEU A 30 7.05 -24.18 -9.36
CA LEU A 30 6.88 -25.56 -9.80
C LEU A 30 7.03 -25.71 -11.32
N LEU A 31 6.57 -24.72 -12.08
CA LEU A 31 6.67 -24.70 -13.55
C LEU A 31 8.08 -24.33 -14.02
N ASN A 32 8.82 -23.51 -13.28
CA ASN A 32 10.11 -22.96 -13.67
C ASN A 32 11.26 -23.42 -12.77
N LYS A 33 11.36 -24.70 -12.49
CA LYS A 33 12.39 -25.28 -11.59
C LYS A 33 13.83 -24.89 -11.98
N ASN A 34 14.10 -24.72 -13.26
CA ASN A 34 15.44 -24.37 -13.78
C ASN A 34 15.82 -22.89 -13.59
N LYS A 35 14.84 -22.01 -13.33
CA LYS A 35 15.06 -20.58 -13.08
C LYS A 35 15.12 -20.26 -11.59
N MET A 36 14.91 -21.25 -10.72
CA MET A 36 15.00 -21.07 -9.28
C MET A 36 16.48 -20.93 -8.86
N PRO A 37 16.81 -19.95 -8.01
CA PRO A 37 18.16 -19.84 -7.46
C PRO A 37 18.49 -21.15 -6.73
N LEU A 38 19.65 -21.73 -7.07
CA LEU A 38 20.17 -22.89 -6.37
C LEU A 38 20.44 -22.48 -4.93
N THR A 39 19.57 -22.91 -4.02
CA THR A 39 19.81 -22.74 -2.59
C THR A 39 20.83 -23.81 -2.18
N GLU A 40 22.06 -23.41 -1.97
CA GLU A 40 23.12 -24.32 -1.51
C GLU A 40 22.83 -24.95 -0.14
N GLU A 41 21.90 -24.41 0.61
CA GLU A 41 21.50 -24.93 1.92
C GLU A 41 20.08 -25.51 1.88
N ASN A 42 19.99 -26.83 1.94
CA ASN A 42 18.75 -27.54 2.22
C ASN A 42 18.33 -27.30 3.67
N TYR A 43 17.69 -26.17 3.93
CA TYR A 43 17.07 -25.95 5.23
C TYR A 43 15.93 -26.94 5.46
N SER A 44 16.08 -27.83 6.44
CA SER A 44 14.97 -28.62 6.93
C SER A 44 13.80 -27.72 7.33
N PHE A 45 12.57 -28.17 7.12
CA PHE A 45 11.35 -27.41 7.48
C PHE A 45 11.40 -26.93 8.94
N LEU A 46 11.92 -27.73 9.86
CA LEU A 46 12.13 -27.37 11.26
C LEU A 46 13.11 -26.19 11.45
N ASN A 47 14.14 -26.11 10.63
CA ASN A 47 15.10 -24.99 10.67
C ASN A 47 14.49 -23.71 10.13
N LYS A 48 13.63 -23.80 9.10
CA LYS A 48 12.87 -22.66 8.58
C LYS A 48 11.90 -22.13 9.63
N LEU A 49 11.18 -23.02 10.30
CA LEU A 49 10.27 -22.68 11.40
C LEU A 49 11.00 -22.06 12.59
N SER A 50 12.19 -22.59 12.93
CA SER A 50 13.00 -22.01 14.01
C SER A 50 13.50 -20.60 13.69
N LYS A 51 13.91 -20.33 12.43
CA LYS A 51 14.30 -18.98 12.00
C LYS A 51 13.11 -18.02 11.96
N SER A 52 11.90 -18.50 11.68
CA SER A 52 10.67 -17.69 11.72
C SER A 52 10.31 -17.16 13.11
N LYS A 53 10.88 -17.73 14.19
CA LYS A 53 10.70 -17.20 15.56
C LYS A 53 11.16 -15.75 15.69
N GLN A 54 12.10 -15.29 14.86
CA GLN A 54 12.56 -13.91 14.86
C GLN A 54 11.47 -12.91 14.40
N LEU A 55 10.43 -13.38 13.70
CA LEU A 55 9.27 -12.57 13.27
C LEU A 55 8.23 -12.41 14.39
N ILE A 56 8.22 -13.32 15.38
CA ILE A 56 7.20 -13.35 16.44
C ILE A 56 7.06 -11.99 17.17
N PRO A 57 8.16 -11.33 17.60
CA PRO A 57 8.04 -10.06 18.32
C PRO A 57 7.37 -8.97 17.47
N VAL A 58 7.69 -8.92 16.16
CA VAL A 58 7.11 -7.94 15.23
C VAL A 58 5.64 -8.26 14.98
N ILE A 59 5.29 -9.53 14.78
CA ILE A 59 3.90 -9.98 14.61
C ILE A 59 3.08 -9.64 15.87
N LEU A 60 3.60 -9.90 17.06
CA LEU A 60 2.94 -9.57 18.33
C LEU A 60 2.74 -8.06 18.48
N LEU A 61 3.71 -7.24 18.06
CA LEU A 61 3.57 -5.79 18.07
C LEU A 61 2.45 -5.35 17.14
N ILE A 62 2.42 -5.86 15.90
CA ILE A 62 1.36 -5.54 14.92
C ILE A 62 -0.02 -5.96 15.46
N LEU A 63 -0.12 -7.18 15.97
CA LEU A 63 -1.37 -7.69 16.54
C LEU A 63 -1.81 -6.88 17.77
N GLY A 64 -0.88 -6.43 18.60
CA GLY A 64 -1.15 -5.59 19.75
C GLY A 64 -1.69 -4.22 19.36
N VAL A 65 -1.06 -3.57 18.37
CA VAL A 65 -1.48 -2.25 17.85
C VAL A 65 -2.85 -2.35 17.17
N ILE A 66 -3.00 -3.26 16.23
CA ILE A 66 -4.27 -3.44 15.50
C ILE A 66 -5.37 -3.96 16.43
N GLY A 67 -5.04 -4.90 17.31
CA GLY A 67 -5.97 -5.44 18.30
C GLY A 67 -6.48 -4.38 19.27
N SER A 68 -5.65 -3.42 19.69
CA SER A 68 -6.07 -2.32 20.54
C SER A 68 -7.12 -1.41 19.88
N ILE A 69 -7.03 -1.22 18.55
CA ILE A 69 -8.02 -0.48 17.77
C ILE A 69 -9.32 -1.28 17.65
N TYR A 70 -9.24 -2.58 17.37
CA TYR A 70 -10.42 -3.43 17.18
C TYR A 70 -11.24 -3.65 18.45
N THR A 71 -10.55 -3.75 19.59
CA THR A 71 -11.20 -3.88 20.90
C THR A 71 -11.76 -2.55 21.43
N GLY A 72 -11.46 -1.43 20.75
CA GLY A 72 -11.87 -0.10 21.18
C GLY A 72 -11.12 0.43 22.41
N ILE A 73 -10.04 -0.24 22.80
CA ILE A 73 -9.20 0.18 23.94
C ILE A 73 -8.40 1.44 23.59
N ALA A 74 -7.98 1.56 22.33
CA ALA A 74 -7.21 2.70 21.84
C ALA A 74 -7.78 3.24 20.52
N THR A 75 -7.76 4.56 20.38
CA THR A 75 -7.96 5.22 19.08
C THR A 75 -6.78 4.92 18.16
N ALA A 76 -6.93 5.17 16.86
CA ALA A 76 -5.84 4.96 15.90
C ALA A 76 -4.56 5.74 16.25
N THR A 77 -4.72 6.96 16.78
CA THR A 77 -3.59 7.81 17.20
C THR A 77 -2.89 7.27 18.45
N GLU A 78 -3.67 6.80 19.43
CA GLU A 78 -3.14 6.19 20.65
C GLU A 78 -2.45 4.86 20.35
N ALA A 79 -3.04 4.04 19.48
CA ALA A 79 -2.45 2.78 19.01
C ALA A 79 -1.12 3.01 18.27
N ALA A 80 -1.01 4.08 17.48
CA ALA A 80 0.25 4.47 16.87
C ALA A 80 1.33 4.78 17.92
N SER A 81 0.96 5.47 19.02
CA SER A 81 1.88 5.74 20.13
C SER A 81 2.33 4.44 20.83
N LEU A 82 1.40 3.48 21.03
CA LEU A 82 1.74 2.16 21.56
C LEU A 82 2.71 1.43 20.62
N GLY A 83 2.51 1.56 19.30
CA GLY A 83 3.41 1.01 18.29
C GLY A 83 4.83 1.58 18.39
N VAL A 84 4.98 2.89 18.58
CA VAL A 84 6.29 3.55 18.77
C VAL A 84 6.97 3.03 20.05
N VAL A 85 6.25 3.00 21.18
CA VAL A 85 6.81 2.47 22.43
C VAL A 85 7.21 1.02 22.30
N GLY A 86 6.36 0.18 21.69
CA GLY A 86 6.66 -1.23 21.44
C GLY A 86 7.88 -1.43 20.53
N ALA A 87 8.02 -0.63 19.48
CA ALA A 87 9.18 -0.68 18.58
C ALA A 87 10.48 -0.28 19.30
N LEU A 88 10.44 0.73 20.17
CA LEU A 88 11.59 1.13 21.00
C LEU A 88 11.99 0.03 21.98
N ILE A 89 11.01 -0.61 22.63
CA ILE A 89 11.24 -1.73 23.53
C ILE A 89 11.88 -2.90 22.78
N LEU A 90 11.35 -3.29 21.62
CA LEU A 90 11.92 -4.35 20.79
C LEU A 90 13.35 -4.03 20.34
N SER A 91 13.60 -2.80 19.88
CA SER A 91 14.94 -2.35 19.46
C SER A 91 15.94 -2.38 20.62
N TYR A 92 15.49 -2.07 21.85
CA TYR A 92 16.30 -2.16 23.04
C TYR A 92 16.69 -3.61 23.35
N PHE A 93 15.74 -4.54 23.34
CA PHE A 93 16.00 -5.97 23.57
C PHE A 93 16.87 -6.59 22.49
N GLN A 94 16.73 -6.16 21.23
CA GLN A 94 17.55 -6.59 20.12
C GLN A 94 18.94 -5.92 20.11
N LYS A 95 19.23 -5.03 21.05
CA LYS A 95 20.49 -4.25 21.13
C LYS A 95 20.79 -3.44 19.87
N SER A 96 19.77 -3.11 19.09
CA SER A 96 19.86 -2.28 17.88
C SER A 96 19.63 -0.79 18.18
N LEU A 97 19.06 -0.47 19.34
CA LEU A 97 18.78 0.90 19.76
C LEU A 97 20.09 1.59 20.22
N ASN A 98 20.54 2.55 19.43
CA ASN A 98 21.63 3.45 19.78
C ASN A 98 21.24 4.89 19.39
N LEU A 99 22.00 5.87 19.85
CA LEU A 99 21.70 7.29 19.60
C LEU A 99 21.67 7.63 18.10
N LYS A 100 22.52 7.01 17.30
CA LYS A 100 22.57 7.20 15.85
C LYS A 100 21.31 6.66 15.20
N THR A 101 20.94 5.41 15.47
CA THR A 101 19.73 4.77 14.94
C THR A 101 18.47 5.53 15.36
N PHE A 102 18.38 5.96 16.63
CA PHE A 102 17.27 6.76 17.12
C PHE A 102 17.14 8.08 16.36
N LYS A 103 18.25 8.81 16.18
CA LYS A 103 18.27 10.08 15.45
C LYS A 103 17.89 9.89 13.97
N GLU A 104 18.40 8.85 13.32
CA GLU A 104 18.06 8.53 11.93
C GLU A 104 16.57 8.18 11.79
N SER A 105 16.01 7.39 12.70
CA SER A 105 14.59 7.07 12.73
C SER A 105 13.71 8.31 12.94
N LEU A 106 14.12 9.20 13.87
CA LEU A 106 13.40 10.44 14.13
C LEU A 106 13.43 11.39 12.93
N LEU A 107 14.58 11.52 12.27
CA LEU A 107 14.72 12.33 11.06
C LEU A 107 13.89 11.73 9.90
N GLY A 108 13.89 10.42 9.75
CA GLY A 108 13.06 9.72 8.75
C GLY A 108 11.57 9.98 9.00
N ALA A 109 11.10 9.77 10.23
CA ALA A 109 9.72 10.04 10.62
C ALA A 109 9.33 11.50 10.38
N THR A 110 10.21 12.45 10.75
CA THR A 110 9.96 13.90 10.54
C THR A 110 9.85 14.22 9.05
N LYS A 111 10.76 13.71 8.20
CA LYS A 111 10.70 13.94 6.75
C LYS A 111 9.38 13.42 6.15
N THR A 112 9.01 12.21 6.49
CA THR A 112 7.75 11.60 6.00
C THR A 112 6.53 12.38 6.48
N SER A 113 6.48 12.74 7.77
CA SER A 113 5.37 13.52 8.32
C SER A 113 5.25 14.91 7.69
N CYS A 114 6.37 15.61 7.49
CA CYS A 114 6.38 16.92 6.81
C CYS A 114 5.93 16.80 5.35
N MET A 115 6.35 15.76 4.64
CA MET A 115 5.92 15.49 3.27
C MET A 115 4.40 15.29 3.21
N ILE A 116 3.86 14.41 4.05
CA ILE A 116 2.42 14.14 4.11
C ILE A 116 1.64 15.40 4.48
N ALA A 117 2.09 16.15 5.49
CA ALA A 117 1.43 17.40 5.91
C ALA A 117 1.40 18.44 4.78
N PHE A 118 2.48 18.56 4.01
CA PHE A 118 2.55 19.47 2.86
C PHE A 118 1.60 19.06 1.74
N ILE A 119 1.53 17.75 1.42
CA ILE A 119 0.60 17.21 0.44
C ILE A 119 -0.85 17.48 0.88
N LEU A 120 -1.18 17.20 2.14
CA LEU A 120 -2.53 17.44 2.68
C LEU A 120 -2.90 18.94 2.65
N ALA A 121 -1.98 19.82 2.97
CA ALA A 121 -2.22 21.26 2.89
C ALA A 121 -2.52 21.70 1.45
N GLY A 122 -1.72 21.25 0.47
CA GLY A 122 -1.94 21.53 -0.94
C GLY A 122 -3.27 20.95 -1.45
N ALA A 123 -3.59 19.73 -1.08
CA ALA A 123 -4.84 19.06 -1.46
C ALA A 123 -6.07 19.75 -0.85
N THR A 124 -5.98 20.20 0.41
CA THR A 124 -7.05 20.95 1.08
C THR A 124 -7.28 22.29 0.37
N PHE A 125 -6.21 23.01 0.02
CA PHE A 125 -6.30 24.24 -0.74
C PHE A 125 -6.97 24.01 -2.12
N LEU A 126 -6.53 22.98 -2.83
CA LEU A 126 -7.11 22.60 -4.12
C LEU A 126 -8.60 22.23 -3.99
N SER A 127 -8.95 21.43 -2.98
CA SER A 127 -10.34 21.03 -2.71
C SER A 127 -11.25 22.25 -2.46
N LEU A 128 -10.77 23.21 -1.67
CA LEU A 128 -11.49 24.47 -1.43
C LEU A 128 -11.67 25.27 -2.73
N ALA A 129 -10.58 25.45 -3.50
CA ALA A 129 -10.61 26.17 -4.77
C ALA A 129 -11.58 25.51 -5.76
N MET A 130 -11.56 24.19 -5.88
CA MET A 130 -12.47 23.42 -6.73
C MET A 130 -13.91 23.51 -6.25
N GLY A 131 -14.14 23.52 -4.93
CA GLY A 131 -15.48 23.73 -4.36
C GLY A 131 -16.11 25.06 -4.82
N PHE A 132 -15.33 26.14 -4.83
CA PHE A 132 -15.80 27.46 -5.31
C PHE A 132 -16.10 27.47 -6.82
N THR A 133 -15.37 26.72 -7.63
CA THR A 133 -15.62 26.63 -9.08
C THR A 133 -16.82 25.76 -9.43
N GLY A 134 -17.34 24.97 -8.50
CA GLY A 134 -18.39 24.00 -8.74
C GLY A 134 -17.98 22.83 -9.64
N LEU A 135 -16.70 22.72 -9.95
CA LEU A 135 -16.17 21.68 -10.85
C LEU A 135 -16.54 20.24 -10.40
N PRO A 136 -16.39 19.86 -9.12
CA PRO A 136 -16.76 18.52 -8.68
C PRO A 136 -18.25 18.20 -8.92
N ARG A 137 -19.12 19.17 -8.63
CA ARG A 137 -20.57 19.04 -8.86
C ARG A 137 -20.89 18.89 -10.35
N ASN A 138 -20.30 19.71 -11.19
CA ASN A 138 -20.55 19.67 -12.63
C ASN A 138 -20.06 18.36 -13.25
N LEU A 139 -18.90 17.84 -12.80
CA LEU A 139 -18.39 16.54 -13.22
C LEU A 139 -19.30 15.40 -12.76
N ALA A 140 -19.79 15.44 -11.54
CA ALA A 140 -20.74 14.44 -11.03
C ALA A 140 -22.04 14.42 -11.86
N ILE A 141 -22.60 15.59 -12.18
CA ILE A 141 -23.79 15.72 -13.05
C ILE A 141 -23.49 15.21 -14.47
N TRP A 142 -22.33 15.56 -15.02
CA TRP A 142 -21.94 15.12 -16.36
C TRP A 142 -21.85 13.59 -16.45
N ILE A 143 -21.23 12.94 -15.45
CA ILE A 143 -21.13 11.47 -15.36
C ILE A 143 -22.50 10.84 -15.17
N GLN A 144 -23.37 11.45 -14.35
CA GLN A 144 -24.75 10.98 -14.18
C GLN A 144 -25.53 11.01 -15.50
N ASN A 145 -25.36 12.07 -16.29
CA ASN A 145 -26.01 12.20 -17.61
C ASN A 145 -25.48 11.19 -18.64
N MET A 146 -24.33 10.56 -18.40
CA MET A 146 -23.83 9.47 -19.24
C MET A 146 -24.56 8.14 -19.01
N GLU A 147 -25.42 8.07 -17.99
CA GLU A 147 -26.18 6.87 -17.61
C GLU A 147 -25.31 5.61 -17.51
N LEU A 148 -24.06 5.80 -17.11
CA LEU A 148 -23.12 4.69 -16.93
C LEU A 148 -23.62 3.76 -15.83
N SER A 149 -23.57 2.46 -16.08
CA SER A 149 -23.80 1.52 -14.99
C SER A 149 -22.75 1.74 -13.89
N PRO A 150 -23.10 1.54 -12.60
CA PRO A 150 -22.15 1.70 -11.50
C PRO A 150 -20.86 0.91 -11.69
N TYR A 151 -20.94 -0.27 -12.28
CA TYR A 151 -19.76 -1.11 -12.56
C TYR A 151 -18.83 -0.51 -13.62
N VAL A 152 -19.38 0.16 -14.66
CA VAL A 152 -18.58 0.86 -15.67
C VAL A 152 -17.86 2.04 -15.03
N LEU A 153 -18.51 2.79 -14.14
CA LEU A 153 -17.86 3.85 -13.39
C LEU A 153 -16.65 3.33 -12.59
N ILE A 154 -16.83 2.25 -11.85
CA ILE A 154 -15.72 1.62 -11.08
C ILE A 154 -14.60 1.15 -12.00
N PHE A 155 -14.92 0.57 -13.15
CA PHE A 155 -13.92 0.13 -14.13
C PHE A 155 -13.11 1.31 -14.70
N VAL A 156 -13.77 2.41 -15.03
CA VAL A 156 -13.11 3.64 -15.51
C VAL A 156 -12.22 4.24 -14.42
N LEU A 157 -12.69 4.28 -13.18
CA LEU A 157 -11.89 4.74 -12.04
C LEU A 157 -10.71 3.83 -11.76
N MET A 158 -10.86 2.53 -11.94
CA MET A 158 -9.74 1.59 -11.82
C MET A 158 -8.62 1.93 -12.82
N ILE A 159 -8.95 2.12 -14.09
CA ILE A 159 -7.98 2.50 -15.12
C ILE A 159 -7.35 3.86 -14.78
N PHE A 160 -8.17 4.83 -14.39
CA PHE A 160 -7.71 6.16 -14.00
C PHE A 160 -6.70 6.10 -12.86
N TYR A 161 -6.99 5.36 -11.79
CA TYR A 161 -6.07 5.24 -10.65
C TYR A 161 -4.82 4.40 -10.96
N ILE A 162 -4.92 3.41 -11.84
CA ILE A 162 -3.73 2.69 -12.31
C ILE A 162 -2.80 3.66 -13.04
N ILE A 163 -3.31 4.44 -13.99
CA ILE A 163 -2.51 5.42 -14.74
C ILE A 163 -1.93 6.48 -13.78
N LEU A 164 -2.75 7.02 -12.89
CA LEU A 164 -2.31 8.07 -11.97
C LEU A 164 -1.24 7.56 -10.99
N GLY A 165 -1.45 6.39 -10.41
CA GLY A 165 -0.55 5.81 -9.42
C GLY A 165 0.76 5.24 -10.03
N MET A 166 0.85 5.09 -11.35
CA MET A 166 2.12 4.84 -12.03
C MET A 166 3.10 6.03 -11.90
N PHE A 167 2.60 7.24 -11.66
CA PHE A 167 3.38 8.48 -11.59
C PHE A 167 3.41 9.11 -10.20
N LEU A 168 2.37 8.90 -9.39
CA LEU A 168 2.22 9.47 -8.06
C LEU A 168 2.31 8.38 -6.99
N ASP A 169 2.73 8.80 -5.79
CA ASP A 169 2.60 7.95 -4.61
C ASP A 169 1.12 7.78 -4.21
N GLY A 170 0.81 6.71 -3.47
CA GLY A 170 -0.57 6.36 -3.15
C GLY A 170 -1.33 7.41 -2.35
N ILE A 171 -0.66 8.05 -1.39
CA ILE A 171 -1.29 9.09 -0.57
C ILE A 171 -1.66 10.30 -1.44
N SER A 172 -0.72 10.77 -2.27
CA SER A 172 -0.95 11.90 -3.17
C SER A 172 -2.06 11.60 -4.16
N ALA A 173 -2.05 10.42 -4.80
CA ALA A 173 -3.06 10.02 -5.76
C ALA A 173 -4.47 10.06 -5.15
N VAL A 174 -4.65 9.52 -3.95
CA VAL A 174 -5.93 9.48 -3.25
C VAL A 174 -6.36 10.87 -2.80
N VAL A 175 -5.50 11.58 -2.07
CA VAL A 175 -5.87 12.86 -1.44
C VAL A 175 -6.21 13.94 -2.48
N LEU A 176 -5.47 14.01 -3.58
CA LEU A 176 -5.72 15.00 -4.64
C LEU A 176 -7.03 14.75 -5.40
N THR A 177 -7.49 13.52 -5.50
CA THR A 177 -8.64 13.14 -6.32
C THR A 177 -9.94 13.01 -5.54
N MET A 178 -9.87 12.77 -4.22
CA MET A 178 -11.05 12.49 -3.40
C MET A 178 -12.08 13.60 -3.38
N ALA A 179 -11.66 14.86 -3.49
CA ALA A 179 -12.59 15.99 -3.57
C ALA A 179 -13.60 15.88 -4.74
N ILE A 180 -13.20 15.23 -5.83
CA ILE A 180 -14.02 15.03 -7.02
C ILE A 180 -14.71 13.68 -6.98
N ILE A 181 -14.00 12.63 -6.60
CA ILE A 181 -14.45 11.25 -6.76
C ILE A 181 -15.44 10.84 -5.67
N GLU A 182 -15.26 11.31 -4.42
CA GLU A 182 -16.16 10.96 -3.32
C GLU A 182 -17.64 11.28 -3.62
N PRO A 183 -18.01 12.50 -4.08
CA PRO A 183 -19.39 12.81 -4.42
C PRO A 183 -19.96 11.88 -5.52
N MET A 184 -19.14 11.53 -6.50
CA MET A 184 -19.53 10.65 -7.61
C MET A 184 -19.83 9.23 -7.13
N ILE A 185 -19.01 8.69 -6.25
CA ILE A 185 -19.17 7.34 -5.69
C ILE A 185 -20.40 7.26 -4.79
N ARG A 186 -20.62 8.27 -3.95
CA ARG A 186 -21.83 8.37 -3.11
C ARG A 186 -23.10 8.44 -3.97
N GLN A 187 -23.07 9.21 -5.06
CA GLN A 187 -24.20 9.34 -5.97
C GLN A 187 -24.47 8.05 -6.76
N ALA A 188 -23.43 7.30 -7.10
CA ALA A 188 -23.55 5.98 -7.72
C ALA A 188 -24.05 4.89 -6.76
N GLY A 189 -24.23 5.21 -5.47
CA GLY A 189 -24.77 4.29 -4.47
C GLY A 189 -23.79 3.30 -3.88
N PHE A 190 -22.47 3.50 -4.05
CA PHE A 190 -21.48 2.65 -3.45
C PHE A 190 -21.21 2.99 -1.99
N ASP A 191 -20.98 1.96 -1.19
CA ASP A 191 -20.48 2.13 0.18
C ASP A 191 -19.05 2.65 0.18
N MET A 192 -18.78 3.66 1.02
CA MET A 192 -17.48 4.33 1.06
C MET A 192 -16.38 3.49 1.68
N ILE A 193 -16.71 2.53 2.54
CA ILE A 193 -15.72 1.59 3.11
C ILE A 193 -15.30 0.60 2.02
N TRP A 194 -16.27 0.08 1.27
CA TRP A 194 -15.99 -0.79 0.13
C TRP A 194 -15.13 -0.07 -0.91
N PHE A 195 -15.48 1.18 -1.24
CA PHE A 195 -14.70 1.98 -2.18
C PHE A 195 -13.28 2.25 -1.66
N GLY A 196 -13.13 2.49 -0.36
CA GLY A 196 -11.81 2.66 0.26
C GLY A 196 -10.92 1.43 0.10
N ILE A 197 -11.46 0.22 0.29
CA ILE A 197 -10.71 -1.03 0.08
C ILE A 197 -10.37 -1.22 -1.40
N PHE A 198 -11.33 -0.99 -2.31
CA PHE A 198 -11.09 -1.00 -3.74
C PHE A 198 -9.94 -0.07 -4.12
N LEU A 199 -9.95 1.16 -3.60
CA LEU A 199 -8.96 2.18 -3.89
C LEU A 199 -7.56 1.75 -3.43
N VAL A 200 -7.43 1.22 -2.20
CA VAL A 200 -6.15 0.71 -1.68
C VAL A 200 -5.59 -0.36 -2.60
N ILE A 201 -6.40 -1.33 -3.02
CA ILE A 201 -5.95 -2.42 -3.88
C ILE A 201 -5.47 -1.88 -5.24
N VAL A 202 -6.25 -0.99 -5.86
CA VAL A 202 -5.92 -0.45 -7.19
C VAL A 202 -4.68 0.43 -7.13
N VAL A 203 -4.53 1.25 -6.11
CA VAL A 203 -3.36 2.11 -5.92
C VAL A 203 -2.11 1.30 -5.65
N GLU A 204 -2.18 0.24 -4.85
CA GLU A 204 -1.06 -0.68 -4.64
C GLU A 204 -0.63 -1.38 -5.94
N MET A 205 -1.59 -1.83 -6.76
CA MET A 205 -1.29 -2.36 -8.09
C MET A 205 -0.61 -1.32 -8.98
N ALA A 206 -1.04 -0.07 -8.93
CA ALA A 206 -0.47 1.00 -9.72
C ALA A 206 0.98 1.32 -9.31
N GLN A 207 1.29 1.27 -8.01
CA GLN A 207 2.62 1.57 -7.48
C GLN A 207 3.69 0.52 -7.83
N ILE A 208 3.29 -0.67 -8.25
CA ILE A 208 4.22 -1.68 -8.77
C ILE A 208 4.28 -1.70 -10.30
N THR A 209 3.46 -0.89 -10.98
CA THR A 209 3.35 -0.85 -12.43
C THR A 209 4.31 0.20 -13.02
N PRO A 210 5.19 -0.15 -13.98
CA PRO A 210 6.04 0.83 -14.67
C PRO A 210 5.18 1.89 -15.39
N PRO A 211 5.67 3.13 -15.62
CA PRO A 211 7.08 3.52 -15.76
C PRO A 211 7.78 3.97 -14.49
N VAL A 212 7.08 4.52 -13.50
CA VAL A 212 7.74 4.99 -12.28
C VAL A 212 7.62 3.96 -11.17
N GLY A 213 6.38 3.55 -10.82
CA GLY A 213 6.09 2.54 -9.82
C GLY A 213 6.81 2.78 -8.50
N PHE A 214 6.21 3.55 -7.59
CA PHE A 214 6.91 4.03 -6.38
C PHE A 214 7.53 2.89 -5.56
N ASN A 215 6.87 1.73 -5.48
CA ASN A 215 7.39 0.56 -4.78
C ASN A 215 8.61 -0.08 -5.48
N LEU A 216 8.82 0.17 -6.77
CA LEU A 216 10.00 -0.32 -7.49
C LEU A 216 11.29 0.35 -7.01
N PHE A 217 11.24 1.60 -6.52
CA PHE A 217 12.40 2.26 -5.89
C PHE A 217 12.80 1.58 -4.58
N VAL A 218 11.84 1.09 -3.82
CA VAL A 218 12.12 0.33 -2.59
C VAL A 218 12.82 -0.99 -2.96
N LEU A 219 12.32 -1.69 -3.97
CA LEU A 219 12.94 -2.92 -4.48
C LEU A 219 14.34 -2.66 -5.05
N GLN A 220 14.54 -1.53 -5.73
CA GLN A 220 15.87 -1.12 -6.22
C GLN A 220 16.86 -0.97 -5.07
N GLY A 221 16.46 -0.30 -4.00
CA GLY A 221 17.30 -0.11 -2.81
C GLY A 221 17.66 -1.44 -2.12
N MET A 222 16.76 -2.42 -2.15
CA MET A 222 16.98 -3.75 -1.56
C MET A 222 17.79 -4.68 -2.46
N ALA A 223 17.52 -4.67 -3.77
CA ALA A 223 18.12 -5.60 -4.73
C ALA A 223 19.48 -5.14 -5.26
N ASN A 224 19.83 -3.86 -5.06
CA ASN A 224 21.07 -3.24 -5.57
C ASN A 224 21.23 -3.40 -7.10
N LYS A 225 20.11 -3.37 -7.85
CA LYS A 225 20.03 -3.51 -9.31
C LYS A 225 19.57 -2.19 -9.92
N ASP A 226 19.86 -2.02 -11.21
CA ASP A 226 19.39 -0.84 -11.94
C ASP A 226 17.87 -0.83 -12.09
N MET A 227 17.27 0.38 -12.10
CA MET A 227 15.82 0.56 -12.22
C MET A 227 15.29 -0.05 -13.53
N GLY A 228 16.02 0.10 -14.63
CA GLY A 228 15.65 -0.50 -15.91
C GLY A 228 15.50 -2.02 -15.81
N TYR A 229 16.43 -2.69 -15.13
CA TYR A 229 16.36 -4.13 -14.89
C TYR A 229 15.15 -4.52 -14.03
N ILE A 230 14.84 -3.75 -12.99
CA ILE A 230 13.69 -4.03 -12.12
C ILE A 230 12.38 -3.77 -12.88
N CYS A 231 12.28 -2.69 -13.63
CA CYS A 231 11.11 -2.42 -14.47
C CYS A 231 10.90 -3.53 -15.52
N LEU A 232 11.97 -4.01 -16.15
CA LEU A 232 11.89 -5.12 -17.09
C LEU A 232 11.41 -6.42 -16.44
N LEU A 233 11.80 -6.72 -15.20
CA LEU A 233 11.31 -7.88 -14.46
C LEU A 233 9.79 -7.86 -14.23
N TYR A 234 9.18 -6.68 -14.19
CA TYR A 234 7.74 -6.50 -14.01
C TYR A 234 6.95 -6.36 -15.33
N THR A 235 7.63 -6.30 -16.47
CA THR A 235 6.99 -6.32 -17.79
C THR A 235 7.07 -7.72 -18.41
N SER A 236 6.05 -8.11 -19.15
CA SER A 236 5.93 -9.46 -19.74
C SER A 236 7.06 -9.83 -20.70
N ASP A 237 7.76 -8.86 -21.27
CA ASP A 237 8.92 -9.08 -22.16
C ASP A 237 10.22 -9.40 -21.39
N ALA A 238 10.29 -9.11 -20.11
CA ALA A 238 11.48 -9.37 -19.29
C ALA A 238 11.78 -10.85 -19.13
N ALA A 239 10.79 -11.73 -19.29
CA ALA A 239 11.01 -13.17 -19.21
C ALA A 239 11.86 -13.69 -20.36
N ASP A 240 11.86 -13.04 -21.51
CA ASP A 240 12.56 -13.50 -22.72
C ASP A 240 13.95 -12.85 -22.90
N GLU A 241 14.18 -11.61 -22.41
CA GLU A 241 15.48 -10.95 -22.53
C GLU A 241 16.50 -11.33 -21.44
N VAL A 242 16.04 -11.77 -20.27
CA VAL A 242 16.94 -12.26 -19.18
C VAL A 242 17.52 -13.64 -19.51
N VAL A 243 17.05 -14.31 -20.57
CA VAL A 243 17.48 -15.65 -21.01
C VAL A 243 18.52 -15.57 -22.12
N ARG A 244 18.90 -14.40 -22.61
CA ARG A 244 20.02 -14.18 -23.50
C ARG A 244 21.17 -13.49 -22.77
#